data_d08c8dc4cb2b3fc68731abbad1f386cc
#
_entry.id   d08c8dc4cb2b3fc68731abbad1f386cc
#
_cell.length_a   1.000
_cell.length_b   1.000
_cell.length_c   1.000
_cell.angle_alpha   90.00
_cell.angle_beta   90.00
_cell.angle_gamma   90.00
#
_symmetry.space_group_name_H-M   'P 1'
#
loop_
_entity.id
_entity.type
_entity.pdbx_description
1 polymer ?
#
loop_
_entity_poly.entity_id
_entity_poly.type
_entity_poly.pdbx_seq_one_letter_code
_entity_poly.pdbx_strand_id
1 'polypeptide(L)'
;MSPRTVLVIGAGAAGLTAALRAAQSGAAVTALNAHPKVGLKILMSGGTRCNVTHRAVTERDFHGGSPNVVKRVLRAFTVPQTLAWFQDELGVPLKLEDTGKWFPESDDAQTVLDALLAACERAGVTLRTGARAVRLERADARWRVGVQAVADSASLGQGHARAGETVFALPSDTPSEWLEADAVVLATGGLSFPRTGSDGTGYALATALGHTLVPTVPALTPLAAVDPVCRYAQGVTIEAGLALWVDGKVAHRVREIGRAHV
;
A
#
# COMPACT_ATOMS: atom_id res chain seq x y z
N MET A 1 9.95 -18.41 27.55
CA MET A 1 8.61 -18.16 26.94
C MET A 1 8.78 -18.27 25.43
N SER A 2 7.89 -18.97 24.75
CA SER A 2 7.89 -19.02 23.28
C SER A 2 7.64 -17.60 22.72
N PRO A 3 8.28 -17.25 21.59
CA PRO A 3 8.04 -15.93 20.96
C PRO A 3 6.58 -15.80 20.55
N ARG A 4 6.06 -14.57 20.63
CA ARG A 4 4.71 -14.27 20.11
C ARG A 4 4.69 -14.48 18.60
N THR A 5 3.61 -15.06 18.10
CA THR A 5 3.41 -15.29 16.67
C THR A 5 2.61 -14.12 16.05
N VAL A 6 3.09 -13.61 14.92
CA VAL A 6 2.43 -12.52 14.19
C VAL A 6 2.22 -12.93 12.73
N LEU A 7 0.99 -12.79 12.25
CA LEU A 7 0.65 -12.91 10.83
C LEU A 7 0.48 -11.52 10.22
N VAL A 8 1.18 -11.23 9.13
CA VAL A 8 1.02 -10.00 8.37
C VAL A 8 0.35 -10.34 7.04
N ILE A 9 -0.80 -9.77 6.78
CA ILE A 9 -1.59 -10.02 5.57
C ILE A 9 -1.31 -8.91 4.55
N GLY A 10 -0.55 -9.24 3.53
CA GLY A 10 -0.03 -8.36 2.49
C GLY A 10 1.45 -8.08 2.66
N ALA A 11 2.25 -8.35 1.62
CA ALA A 11 3.69 -8.10 1.57
C ALA A 11 4.05 -6.95 0.61
N GLY A 12 3.31 -5.84 0.69
CA GLY A 12 3.69 -4.56 0.12
C GLY A 12 4.58 -3.76 1.08
N ALA A 13 4.80 -2.48 0.80
CA ALA A 13 5.65 -1.61 1.63
C ALA A 13 5.25 -1.63 3.11
N ALA A 14 3.97 -1.44 3.41
CA ALA A 14 3.46 -1.45 4.79
C ALA A 14 3.63 -2.82 5.46
N GLY A 15 3.34 -3.91 4.74
CA GLY A 15 3.43 -5.26 5.30
C GLY A 15 4.86 -5.71 5.55
N LEU A 16 5.79 -5.47 4.62
CA LEU A 16 7.21 -5.80 4.81
C LEU A 16 7.80 -4.99 5.98
N THR A 17 7.47 -3.69 6.08
CA THR A 17 7.90 -2.86 7.21
C THR A 17 7.34 -3.38 8.54
N ALA A 18 6.04 -3.72 8.59
CA ALA A 18 5.40 -4.24 9.78
C ALA A 18 5.99 -5.61 10.19
N ALA A 19 6.21 -6.50 9.22
CA ALA A 19 6.82 -7.80 9.45
C ALA A 19 8.24 -7.67 10.01
N LEU A 20 9.05 -6.81 9.39
CA LEU A 20 10.42 -6.53 9.85
C LEU A 20 10.43 -6.01 11.29
N ARG A 21 9.60 -5.00 11.60
CA ARG A 21 9.56 -4.41 12.95
C ARG A 21 9.04 -5.39 14.00
N ALA A 22 8.06 -6.23 13.67
CA ALA A 22 7.57 -7.27 14.56
C ALA A 22 8.66 -8.32 14.84
N ALA A 23 9.39 -8.77 13.82
CA ALA A 23 10.49 -9.71 13.97
C ALA A 23 11.65 -9.12 14.78
N GLN A 24 12.05 -7.88 14.53
CA GLN A 24 13.05 -7.16 15.33
C GLN A 24 12.64 -7.00 16.81
N SER A 25 11.33 -7.01 17.09
CA SER A 25 10.78 -6.99 18.46
C SER A 25 10.71 -8.39 19.10
N GLY A 26 11.26 -9.43 18.47
CA GLY A 26 11.32 -10.80 18.96
C GLY A 26 10.09 -11.67 18.66
N ALA A 27 9.22 -11.26 17.75
CA ALA A 27 8.10 -12.08 17.32
C ALA A 27 8.52 -13.10 16.24
N ALA A 28 7.86 -14.26 16.20
CA ALA A 28 7.89 -15.18 15.06
C ALA A 28 6.88 -14.70 14.02
N VAL A 29 7.36 -14.24 12.86
CA VAL A 29 6.53 -13.53 11.87
C VAL A 29 6.38 -14.33 10.59
N THR A 30 5.12 -14.47 10.13
CA THR A 30 4.81 -14.94 8.77
C THR A 30 4.06 -13.85 8.02
N ALA A 31 4.57 -13.44 6.87
CA ALA A 31 3.93 -12.51 5.96
C ALA A 31 3.29 -13.27 4.79
N LEU A 32 1.99 -13.07 4.59
CA LEU A 32 1.19 -13.67 3.53
C LEU A 32 1.04 -12.70 2.37
N ASN A 33 1.25 -13.15 1.15
CA ASN A 33 1.04 -12.36 -0.05
C ASN A 33 0.16 -13.13 -1.04
N ALA A 34 -0.98 -12.57 -1.41
CA ALA A 34 -1.89 -13.22 -2.35
C ALA A 34 -1.27 -13.39 -3.74
N HIS A 35 -0.57 -12.36 -4.23
CA HIS A 35 0.12 -12.43 -5.51
C HIS A 35 1.43 -13.23 -5.41
N PRO A 36 1.82 -14.03 -6.44
CA PRO A 36 3.10 -14.75 -6.45
C PRO A 36 4.32 -13.84 -6.34
N LYS A 37 4.24 -12.62 -6.91
CA LYS A 37 5.28 -11.60 -6.82
C LYS A 37 4.98 -10.62 -5.69
N VAL A 38 6.01 -10.27 -4.92
CA VAL A 38 5.95 -9.35 -3.78
C VAL A 38 6.23 -7.92 -4.22
N GLY A 39 5.71 -6.95 -3.51
CA GLY A 39 6.08 -5.54 -3.65
C GLY A 39 5.69 -4.86 -4.97
N LEU A 40 4.73 -5.41 -5.73
CA LEU A 40 4.38 -4.88 -7.07
C LEU A 40 4.10 -3.38 -7.09
N LYS A 41 3.44 -2.83 -6.06
CA LYS A 41 3.18 -1.39 -5.98
C LYS A 41 4.42 -0.57 -5.60
N ILE A 42 5.41 -1.16 -4.94
CA ILE A 42 6.73 -0.55 -4.74
C ILE A 42 7.37 -0.35 -6.12
N LEU A 43 7.42 -1.42 -6.92
CA LEU A 43 8.01 -1.42 -8.25
C LEU A 43 7.33 -0.47 -9.25
N MET A 44 6.02 -0.21 -9.08
CA MET A 44 5.25 0.68 -9.95
C MET A 44 5.29 2.13 -9.50
N SER A 45 5.58 2.39 -8.24
CA SER A 45 5.51 3.74 -7.66
C SER A 45 6.58 4.67 -8.25
N GLY A 46 6.25 5.97 -8.32
CA GLY A 46 7.19 6.99 -8.79
C GLY A 46 7.75 6.75 -10.20
N GLY A 47 6.98 6.09 -11.09
CA GLY A 47 7.44 5.76 -12.44
C GLY A 47 8.54 4.72 -12.46
N THR A 48 8.39 3.65 -11.68
CA THR A 48 9.35 2.56 -11.47
C THR A 48 10.63 2.90 -10.71
N ARG A 49 10.69 4.12 -10.13
CA ARG A 49 11.83 4.59 -9.33
C ARG A 49 11.61 4.48 -7.82
N CYS A 50 10.39 4.24 -7.36
CA CYS A 50 9.93 4.23 -5.97
C CYS A 50 10.06 5.58 -5.26
N ASN A 51 9.00 6.39 -5.31
CA ASN A 51 8.91 7.55 -4.42
C ASN A 51 8.77 7.08 -2.97
N VAL A 52 9.85 7.21 -2.18
CA VAL A 52 9.92 6.71 -0.80
C VAL A 52 9.12 7.59 0.15
N THR A 53 9.32 8.90 0.05
CA THR A 53 8.63 9.90 0.89
C THR A 53 8.70 11.29 0.25
N HIS A 54 8.16 12.30 0.91
CA HIS A 54 8.24 13.69 0.50
C HIS A 54 8.98 14.51 1.58
N ARG A 55 9.56 15.68 1.18
CA ARG A 55 10.25 16.59 2.09
C ARG A 55 9.43 16.94 3.33
N ALA A 56 8.13 17.12 3.15
CA ALA A 56 7.17 17.35 4.22
C ALA A 56 5.92 16.52 3.98
N VAL A 57 5.46 15.82 5.02
CA VAL A 57 4.20 15.09 5.01
C VAL A 57 3.43 15.49 6.26
N THR A 58 2.21 15.97 6.07
CA THR A 58 1.35 16.49 7.13
C THR A 58 -0.04 15.85 7.08
N GLU A 59 -0.84 16.08 8.10
CA GLU A 59 -2.23 15.64 8.12
C GLU A 59 -3.10 16.27 7.02
N ARG A 60 -2.63 17.36 6.40
CA ARG A 60 -3.34 18.06 5.31
C ARG A 60 -3.23 17.35 3.97
N ASP A 61 -2.28 16.44 3.85
CA ASP A 61 -2.04 15.63 2.64
C ASP A 61 -2.96 14.39 2.59
N PHE A 62 -3.84 14.25 3.60
CA PHE A 62 -4.76 13.12 3.74
C PHE A 62 -6.21 13.62 3.81
N HIS A 63 -7.11 12.95 3.10
CA HIS A 63 -8.51 13.29 3.02
C HIS A 63 -9.41 12.15 3.51
N GLY A 64 -10.58 12.49 4.07
CA GLY A 64 -11.60 11.54 4.48
C GLY A 64 -11.46 10.99 5.91
N GLY A 65 -10.30 11.13 6.55
CA GLY A 65 -10.05 10.69 7.91
C GLY A 65 -10.01 11.84 8.93
N SER A 66 -9.96 11.50 10.23
CA SER A 66 -9.72 12.50 11.28
C SER A 66 -8.28 13.04 11.19
N PRO A 67 -8.07 14.35 11.03
CA PRO A 67 -6.74 14.94 10.99
C PRO A 67 -5.90 14.63 12.24
N ASN A 68 -6.56 14.53 13.42
CA ASN A 68 -5.86 14.19 14.66
C ASN A 68 -5.33 12.76 14.67
N VAL A 69 -6.08 11.81 14.09
CA VAL A 69 -5.62 10.42 13.95
C VAL A 69 -4.45 10.37 13.00
N VAL A 70 -4.56 11.00 11.83
CA VAL A 70 -3.47 11.07 10.84
C VAL A 70 -2.22 11.68 11.46
N LYS A 71 -2.35 12.81 12.15
CA LYS A 71 -1.23 13.47 12.83
C LYS A 71 -0.56 12.59 13.87
N ARG A 72 -1.34 11.80 14.64
CA ARG A 72 -0.77 10.84 15.61
C ARG A 72 0.04 9.76 14.89
N VAL A 73 -0.48 9.21 13.79
CA VAL A 73 0.22 8.19 12.99
C VAL A 73 1.53 8.76 12.43
N LEU A 74 1.49 9.93 11.79
CA LEU A 74 2.68 10.57 11.21
C LEU A 74 3.75 10.92 12.24
N ARG A 75 3.34 11.25 13.47
CA ARG A 75 4.28 11.51 14.57
C ARG A 75 4.95 10.24 15.11
N ALA A 76 4.33 9.08 14.96
CA ALA A 76 4.92 7.81 15.40
C ALA A 76 6.11 7.38 14.53
N PHE A 77 6.13 7.81 13.27
CA PHE A 77 7.26 7.57 12.36
C PHE A 77 7.37 8.75 11.38
N THR A 78 8.26 9.67 11.67
CA THR A 78 8.40 10.94 10.96
C THR A 78 9.22 10.82 9.67
N VAL A 79 9.15 11.84 8.80
CA VAL A 79 9.97 11.89 7.58
C VAL A 79 11.47 11.75 7.88
N PRO A 80 12.07 12.48 8.84
CA PRO A 80 13.48 12.26 9.19
C PRO A 80 13.78 10.83 9.63
N GLN A 81 12.90 10.22 10.43
CA GLN A 81 13.07 8.81 10.83
C GLN A 81 12.95 7.85 9.65
N THR A 82 12.06 8.14 8.69
CA THR A 82 11.95 7.36 7.46
C THR A 82 13.25 7.43 6.66
N LEU A 83 13.82 8.62 6.48
CA LEU A 83 15.09 8.80 5.75
C LEU A 83 16.23 8.06 6.43
N ALA A 84 16.40 8.24 7.75
CA ALA A 84 17.42 7.54 8.51
C ALA A 84 17.25 6.01 8.40
N TRP A 85 16.02 5.52 8.51
CA TRP A 85 15.76 4.09 8.38
C TRP A 85 16.16 3.53 7.01
N PHE A 86 15.84 4.21 5.92
CA PHE A 86 16.23 3.76 4.59
C PHE A 86 17.72 3.83 4.38
N GLN A 87 18.38 4.92 4.78
CA GLN A 87 19.79 5.15 4.53
C GLN A 87 20.68 4.34 5.47
N ASP A 88 20.39 4.37 6.77
CA ASP A 88 21.28 3.83 7.80
C ASP A 88 20.98 2.35 8.10
N GLU A 89 19.69 1.94 8.16
CA GLU A 89 19.33 0.56 8.51
C GLU A 89 19.17 -0.34 7.28
N LEU A 90 18.56 0.16 6.20
CA LEU A 90 18.33 -0.61 4.98
C LEU A 90 19.47 -0.46 3.96
N GLY A 91 20.35 0.53 4.11
CA GLY A 91 21.47 0.76 3.20
C GLY A 91 21.03 1.24 1.81
N VAL A 92 19.91 1.97 1.72
CA VAL A 92 19.40 2.56 0.47
C VAL A 92 19.66 4.07 0.46
N PRO A 93 20.70 4.54 -0.26
CA PRO A 93 20.95 5.97 -0.41
C PRO A 93 19.77 6.65 -1.10
N LEU A 94 19.36 7.81 -0.59
CA LEU A 94 18.22 8.56 -1.08
C LEU A 94 18.63 9.94 -1.56
N LYS A 95 18.03 10.42 -2.66
CA LYS A 95 18.15 11.78 -3.19
C LYS A 95 16.83 12.52 -3.14
N LEU A 96 16.90 13.82 -2.87
CA LEU A 96 15.76 14.73 -2.92
C LEU A 96 15.71 15.38 -4.30
N GLU A 97 14.55 15.31 -4.96
CA GLU A 97 14.29 16.06 -6.19
C GLU A 97 13.64 17.43 -5.91
N ASP A 98 13.68 18.33 -6.90
CA ASP A 98 13.11 19.68 -6.80
C ASP A 98 11.60 19.66 -6.50
N THR A 99 10.91 18.61 -6.93
CA THR A 99 9.50 18.33 -6.61
C THR A 99 9.25 18.06 -5.12
N GLY A 100 10.29 17.95 -4.30
CA GLY A 100 10.18 17.59 -2.88
C GLY A 100 10.06 16.09 -2.61
N LYS A 101 10.13 15.26 -3.61
CA LYS A 101 10.04 13.80 -3.50
C LYS A 101 11.42 13.19 -3.28
N TRP A 102 11.47 12.15 -2.45
CA TRP A 102 12.68 11.38 -2.19
C TRP A 102 12.65 10.07 -2.98
N PHE A 103 13.71 9.81 -3.70
CA PHE A 103 13.90 8.59 -4.50
C PHE A 103 15.21 7.90 -4.09
N PRO A 104 15.36 6.58 -4.33
CA PRO A 104 16.68 5.96 -4.26
C PRO A 104 17.62 6.60 -5.29
N GLU A 105 18.89 6.75 -4.94
CA GLU A 105 19.89 7.30 -5.87
C GLU A 105 20.05 6.47 -7.14
N SER A 106 19.75 5.16 -7.06
CA SER A 106 19.77 4.25 -8.20
C SER A 106 18.68 4.53 -9.25
N ASP A 107 17.66 5.33 -8.93
CA ASP A 107 16.46 5.51 -9.76
C ASP A 107 15.73 4.19 -10.11
N ASP A 108 15.93 3.15 -9.32
CA ASP A 108 15.32 1.83 -9.51
C ASP A 108 14.56 1.39 -8.26
N ALA A 109 13.26 1.17 -8.41
CA ALA A 109 12.41 0.67 -7.35
C ALA A 109 12.80 -0.72 -6.85
N GLN A 110 13.50 -1.52 -7.65
CA GLN A 110 14.00 -2.82 -7.26
C GLN A 110 14.98 -2.72 -6.08
N THR A 111 15.83 -1.69 -6.06
CA THR A 111 16.75 -1.41 -4.95
C THR A 111 16.01 -1.34 -3.59
N VAL A 112 14.87 -0.65 -3.57
CA VAL A 112 14.05 -0.51 -2.36
C VAL A 112 13.42 -1.85 -1.96
N LEU A 113 12.88 -2.58 -2.93
CA LEU A 113 12.25 -3.87 -2.68
C LEU A 113 13.25 -4.88 -2.17
N ASP A 114 14.40 -5.00 -2.79
CA ASP A 114 15.47 -5.94 -2.42
C ASP A 114 16.00 -5.65 -1.02
N ALA A 115 16.19 -4.38 -0.67
CA ALA A 115 16.62 -3.98 0.67
C ALA A 115 15.61 -4.39 1.74
N LEU A 116 14.31 -4.19 1.49
CA LEU A 116 13.23 -4.61 2.41
C LEU A 116 13.17 -6.13 2.56
N LEU A 117 13.26 -6.87 1.45
CA LEU A 117 13.24 -8.33 1.46
C LEU A 117 14.45 -8.90 2.19
N ALA A 118 15.65 -8.41 1.90
CA ALA A 118 16.87 -8.82 2.57
C ALA A 118 16.83 -8.52 4.09
N ALA A 119 16.26 -7.38 4.49
CA ALA A 119 16.09 -7.05 5.90
C ALA A 119 15.10 -8.00 6.59
N CYS A 120 13.98 -8.32 5.94
CA CYS A 120 13.00 -9.30 6.44
C CYS A 120 13.63 -10.69 6.59
N GLU A 121 14.41 -11.14 5.60
CA GLU A 121 15.10 -12.42 5.62
C GLU A 121 16.10 -12.48 6.78
N ARG A 122 16.96 -11.46 6.95
CA ARG A 122 17.90 -11.37 8.08
C ARG A 122 17.21 -11.38 9.44
N ALA A 123 16.01 -10.81 9.53
CA ALA A 123 15.19 -10.82 10.75
C ALA A 123 14.42 -12.13 10.96
N GLY A 124 14.51 -13.11 10.07
CA GLY A 124 13.82 -14.40 10.17
C GLY A 124 12.33 -14.35 9.83
N VAL A 125 11.87 -13.38 9.05
CA VAL A 125 10.49 -13.33 8.56
C VAL A 125 10.25 -14.43 7.54
N THR A 126 9.22 -15.24 7.77
CA THR A 126 8.75 -16.23 6.78
C THR A 126 7.82 -15.54 5.79
N LEU A 127 8.16 -15.56 4.51
CA LEU A 127 7.34 -14.99 3.44
C LEU A 127 6.62 -16.12 2.68
N ARG A 128 5.28 -16.05 2.61
CA ARG A 128 4.44 -17.00 1.87
C ARG A 128 3.71 -16.26 0.75
N THR A 129 4.09 -16.52 -0.49
CA THR A 129 3.45 -15.99 -1.69
C THR A 129 2.39 -16.95 -2.24
N GLY A 130 1.48 -16.46 -3.08
CA GLY A 130 0.34 -17.23 -3.57
C GLY A 130 -0.62 -17.66 -2.44
N ALA A 131 -0.62 -16.94 -1.31
CA ALA A 131 -1.38 -17.24 -0.11
C ALA A 131 -2.34 -16.08 0.20
N ARG A 132 -3.62 -16.25 -0.15
CA ARG A 132 -4.66 -15.23 0.05
C ARG A 132 -5.39 -15.45 1.36
N ALA A 133 -5.38 -14.48 2.24
CA ALA A 133 -6.24 -14.50 3.42
C ALA A 133 -7.68 -14.19 2.99
N VAL A 134 -8.60 -15.11 3.28
CA VAL A 134 -10.02 -15.02 2.89
C VAL A 134 -10.96 -14.99 4.10
N ARG A 135 -10.47 -15.35 5.28
CA ARG A 135 -11.19 -15.29 6.55
C ARG A 135 -10.28 -14.81 7.66
N LEU A 136 -10.85 -14.12 8.61
CA LEU A 136 -10.15 -13.69 9.83
C LEU A 136 -11.15 -13.72 10.97
N GLU A 137 -10.86 -14.49 11.99
CA GLU A 137 -11.73 -14.65 13.14
C GLU A 137 -10.96 -14.71 14.45
N ARG A 138 -11.63 -14.37 15.54
CA ARG A 138 -11.10 -14.55 16.89
C ARG A 138 -11.50 -15.94 17.40
N ALA A 139 -10.52 -16.72 17.81
CA ALA A 139 -10.72 -18.00 18.47
C ALA A 139 -10.04 -17.95 19.83
N ASP A 140 -10.82 -17.84 20.88
CA ASP A 140 -10.36 -17.67 22.27
C ASP A 140 -9.38 -16.49 22.40
N ALA A 141 -8.16 -16.77 22.83
CA ALA A 141 -7.10 -15.77 22.99
C ALA A 141 -6.29 -15.51 21.71
N ARG A 142 -6.52 -16.29 20.64
CA ARG A 142 -5.72 -16.23 19.42
C ARG A 142 -6.56 -15.79 18.22
N TRP A 143 -5.86 -15.42 17.15
CA TRP A 143 -6.43 -15.17 15.84
C TRP A 143 -6.30 -16.40 14.95
N ARG A 144 -7.31 -16.65 14.15
CA ARG A 144 -7.28 -17.63 13.06
C ARG A 144 -7.46 -16.94 11.73
N VAL A 145 -6.55 -17.20 10.82
CA VAL A 145 -6.56 -16.68 9.44
C VAL A 145 -6.80 -17.84 8.49
N GLY A 146 -7.93 -17.82 7.82
CA GLY A 146 -8.24 -18.76 6.75
C GLY A 146 -7.51 -18.35 5.46
N VAL A 147 -6.70 -19.23 4.93
CA VAL A 147 -5.85 -18.97 3.75
C VAL A 147 -6.30 -19.86 2.59
N GLN A 148 -6.34 -19.27 1.40
CA GLN A 148 -6.58 -19.94 0.13
C GLN A 148 -5.34 -19.81 -0.76
N ALA A 149 -4.94 -20.92 -1.36
CA ALA A 149 -3.87 -20.90 -2.36
C ALA A 149 -4.34 -20.21 -3.65
N VAL A 150 -3.52 -19.33 -4.19
CA VAL A 150 -3.76 -18.63 -5.46
C VAL A 150 -2.92 -19.32 -6.53
N ALA A 151 -3.57 -20.13 -7.36
CA ALA A 151 -2.90 -20.84 -8.45
C ALA A 151 -2.60 -19.91 -9.64
N ASP A 152 -3.52 -18.96 -9.92
CA ASP A 152 -3.38 -18.00 -11.01
C ASP A 152 -3.60 -16.57 -10.50
N SER A 153 -2.60 -15.73 -10.68
CA SER A 153 -2.68 -14.31 -10.32
C SER A 153 -3.71 -13.51 -11.15
N ALA A 154 -4.13 -14.02 -12.31
CA ALA A 154 -5.19 -13.41 -13.10
C ALA A 154 -6.56 -13.46 -12.41
N SER A 155 -6.74 -14.36 -11.43
CA SER A 155 -7.93 -14.40 -10.58
C SER A 155 -7.99 -13.24 -9.57
N LEU A 156 -6.84 -12.64 -9.26
CA LEU A 156 -6.80 -11.48 -8.37
C LEU A 156 -7.36 -10.26 -9.10
N GLY A 157 -8.15 -9.52 -8.39
CA GLY A 157 -8.74 -8.32 -8.97
C GLY A 157 -10.04 -8.54 -9.75
N GLN A 158 -10.66 -9.72 -9.72
CA GLN A 158 -11.95 -9.97 -10.36
C GLN A 158 -13.11 -9.78 -9.36
N GLY A 159 -14.15 -9.04 -9.76
CA GLY A 159 -15.39 -8.90 -8.97
C GLY A 159 -15.31 -7.96 -7.78
N HIS A 160 -14.48 -6.90 -7.84
CA HIS A 160 -14.08 -6.18 -6.65
C HIS A 160 -14.85 -4.90 -6.38
N ALA A 161 -14.72 -4.55 -5.10
CA ALA A 161 -15.16 -3.36 -4.44
C ALA A 161 -14.86 -2.09 -5.26
N ARG A 162 -15.82 -1.20 -5.33
CA ARG A 162 -15.70 0.10 -6.02
C ARG A 162 -15.39 1.20 -5.02
N ALA A 163 -14.72 2.24 -5.48
CA ALA A 163 -14.56 3.46 -4.70
C ALA A 163 -15.92 4.01 -4.28
N GLY A 164 -16.03 4.47 -3.03
CA GLY A 164 -17.29 4.96 -2.46
C GLY A 164 -18.12 3.91 -1.74
N GLU A 165 -17.83 2.62 -1.92
CA GLU A 165 -18.47 1.56 -1.15
C GLU A 165 -17.96 1.55 0.30
N THR A 166 -18.85 1.21 1.23
CA THR A 166 -18.54 1.05 2.66
C THR A 166 -18.75 -0.37 3.16
N VAL A 167 -19.37 -1.22 2.33
CA VAL A 167 -19.61 -2.62 2.63
C VAL A 167 -18.92 -3.47 1.57
N PHE A 168 -18.09 -4.38 2.02
CA PHE A 168 -17.30 -5.26 1.18
C PHE A 168 -17.64 -6.71 1.52
N ALA A 169 -17.99 -7.49 0.51
CA ALA A 169 -18.21 -8.92 0.69
C ALA A 169 -16.88 -9.63 0.93
N LEU A 170 -16.88 -10.56 1.88
CA LEU A 170 -15.76 -11.49 2.00
C LEU A 170 -15.65 -12.34 0.72
N PRO A 171 -14.44 -12.73 0.32
CA PRO A 171 -14.27 -13.69 -0.75
C PRO A 171 -15.13 -14.94 -0.52
N SER A 172 -15.74 -15.47 -1.59
CA SER A 172 -16.55 -16.70 -1.52
C SER A 172 -15.70 -17.95 -1.27
N ASP A 173 -14.40 -17.86 -1.50
CA ASP A 173 -13.47 -18.97 -1.37
C ASP A 173 -13.50 -19.59 0.03
N THR A 174 -13.49 -20.91 0.07
CA THR A 174 -13.30 -21.65 1.30
C THR A 174 -11.82 -21.75 1.62
N PRO A 175 -11.39 -21.47 2.87
CA PRO A 175 -9.99 -21.65 3.25
C PRO A 175 -9.50 -23.07 3.00
N SER A 176 -8.34 -23.22 2.37
CA SER A 176 -7.67 -24.52 2.22
C SER A 176 -6.85 -24.88 3.48
N GLU A 177 -6.49 -23.88 4.27
CA GLU A 177 -5.80 -24.04 5.55
C GLU A 177 -6.17 -22.93 6.52
N TRP A 178 -5.91 -23.17 7.80
CA TRP A 178 -6.04 -22.20 8.87
C TRP A 178 -4.70 -21.99 9.58
N LEU A 179 -4.31 -20.75 9.73
CA LEU A 179 -3.12 -20.35 10.48
C LEU A 179 -3.53 -19.63 11.76
N GLU A 180 -2.81 -19.88 12.84
CA GLU A 180 -3.07 -19.24 14.13
C GLU A 180 -1.95 -18.29 14.51
N ALA A 181 -2.31 -17.17 15.14
CA ALA A 181 -1.36 -16.18 15.63
C ALA A 181 -1.87 -15.44 16.87
N ASP A 182 -0.93 -14.89 17.63
CA ASP A 182 -1.24 -14.02 18.77
C ASP A 182 -1.68 -12.62 18.32
N ALA A 183 -1.20 -12.19 17.14
CA ALA A 183 -1.59 -10.92 16.52
C ALA A 183 -1.64 -11.03 15.00
N VAL A 184 -2.49 -10.20 14.38
CA VAL A 184 -2.61 -10.06 12.93
C VAL A 184 -2.48 -8.60 12.53
N VAL A 185 -1.72 -8.34 11.48
CA VAL A 185 -1.58 -7.02 10.85
C VAL A 185 -2.21 -7.07 9.46
N LEU A 186 -3.24 -6.26 9.22
CA LEU A 186 -3.83 -6.07 7.90
C LEU A 186 -3.03 -5.02 7.12
N ALA A 187 -2.29 -5.43 6.10
CA ALA A 187 -1.48 -4.57 5.24
C ALA A 187 -1.75 -4.84 3.75
N THR A 188 -3.00 -5.18 3.42
CA THR A 188 -3.44 -5.64 2.11
C THR A 188 -3.45 -4.56 1.03
N GLY A 189 -3.25 -3.30 1.40
CA GLY A 189 -3.48 -2.15 0.53
C GLY A 189 -4.96 -1.79 0.42
N GLY A 190 -5.28 -0.94 -0.56
CA GLY A 190 -6.64 -0.45 -0.80
C GLY A 190 -7.27 -1.03 -2.07
N LEU A 191 -7.81 -0.13 -2.94
CA LEU A 191 -8.53 -0.51 -4.16
C LEU A 191 -7.77 -0.18 -5.46
N SER A 192 -6.60 0.46 -5.37
CA SER A 192 -5.83 0.81 -6.56
C SER A 192 -5.03 -0.37 -7.09
N PHE A 193 -5.08 -0.59 -8.40
CA PHE A 193 -4.43 -1.72 -9.08
C PHE A 193 -4.81 -3.08 -8.47
N PRO A 194 -6.09 -3.50 -8.53
CA PRO A 194 -6.58 -4.70 -7.84
C PRO A 194 -5.83 -5.98 -8.20
N ARG A 195 -5.33 -6.09 -9.45
CA ARG A 195 -4.52 -7.24 -9.91
C ARG A 195 -3.20 -7.41 -9.15
N THR A 196 -2.76 -6.41 -8.39
CA THR A 196 -1.58 -6.52 -7.51
C THR A 196 -1.90 -7.15 -6.15
N GLY A 197 -3.15 -7.56 -5.93
CA GLY A 197 -3.65 -8.07 -4.65
C GLY A 197 -4.29 -7.00 -3.76
N SER A 198 -4.41 -5.75 -4.22
CA SER A 198 -5.11 -4.67 -3.50
C SER A 198 -6.55 -4.54 -3.97
N ASP A 199 -7.34 -5.52 -3.65
CA ASP A 199 -8.68 -5.74 -4.17
C ASP A 199 -9.81 -5.47 -3.17
N GLY A 200 -9.50 -4.83 -2.04
CA GLY A 200 -10.49 -4.54 -1.00
C GLY A 200 -10.72 -5.69 -0.01
N THR A 201 -10.10 -6.85 -0.18
CA THR A 201 -10.26 -7.98 0.75
C THR A 201 -9.95 -7.58 2.20
N GLY A 202 -8.94 -6.73 2.43
CA GLY A 202 -8.64 -6.24 3.78
C GLY A 202 -9.75 -5.40 4.40
N TYR A 203 -10.50 -4.66 3.59
CA TYR A 203 -11.68 -3.93 4.05
C TYR A 203 -12.79 -4.91 4.45
N ALA A 204 -13.03 -5.94 3.63
CA ALA A 204 -14.00 -6.99 3.95
C ALA A 204 -13.65 -7.71 5.25
N LEU A 205 -12.38 -8.07 5.46
CA LEU A 205 -11.92 -8.70 6.70
C LEU A 205 -12.10 -7.78 7.91
N ALA A 206 -11.77 -6.49 7.78
CA ALA A 206 -11.93 -5.53 8.87
C ALA A 206 -13.40 -5.29 9.22
N THR A 207 -14.28 -5.10 8.23
CA THR A 207 -15.71 -4.88 8.45
C THR A 207 -16.41 -6.10 9.02
N ALA A 208 -16.00 -7.32 8.63
CA ALA A 208 -16.48 -8.57 9.22
C ALA A 208 -16.16 -8.70 10.72
N LEU A 209 -15.12 -8.02 11.19
CA LEU A 209 -14.75 -7.91 12.62
C LEU A 209 -15.45 -6.75 13.35
N GLY A 210 -16.38 -6.06 12.69
CA GLY A 210 -17.15 -4.95 13.28
C GLY A 210 -16.50 -3.57 13.16
N HIS A 211 -15.39 -3.43 12.41
CA HIS A 211 -14.83 -2.12 12.12
C HIS A 211 -15.69 -1.37 11.10
N THR A 212 -15.76 -0.07 11.25
CA THR A 212 -16.37 0.83 10.26
C THR A 212 -15.33 1.29 9.25
N LEU A 213 -15.75 1.54 8.03
CA LEU A 213 -14.91 2.05 6.96
C LEU A 213 -15.37 3.45 6.57
N VAL A 214 -14.42 4.38 6.52
CA VAL A 214 -14.66 5.68 5.86
C VAL A 214 -14.67 5.45 4.35
N PRO A 215 -15.69 5.95 3.62
CA PRO A 215 -15.77 5.76 2.18
C PRO A 215 -14.49 6.22 1.48
N THR A 216 -13.94 5.36 0.64
CA THR A 216 -12.74 5.69 -0.14
C THR A 216 -13.14 6.39 -1.43
N VAL A 217 -12.33 7.37 -1.83
CA VAL A 217 -12.48 8.07 -3.12
C VAL A 217 -11.17 7.99 -3.90
N PRO A 218 -11.20 8.04 -5.24
CA PRO A 218 -9.98 8.13 -6.03
C PRO A 218 -9.19 9.39 -5.66
N ALA A 219 -7.92 9.22 -5.28
CA ALA A 219 -7.02 10.35 -5.00
C ALA A 219 -6.27 10.80 -6.26
N LEU A 220 -6.06 9.88 -7.20
CA LEU A 220 -5.46 10.14 -8.51
C LEU A 220 -6.43 9.63 -9.58
N THR A 221 -6.94 10.55 -10.40
CA THR A 221 -7.93 10.24 -11.43
C THR A 221 -7.46 10.83 -12.76
N PRO A 222 -7.46 10.05 -13.86
CA PRO A 222 -7.16 10.60 -15.18
C PRO A 222 -8.24 11.60 -15.60
N LEU A 223 -7.83 12.70 -16.21
CA LEU A 223 -8.72 13.64 -16.88
C LEU A 223 -8.80 13.27 -18.36
N ALA A 224 -9.99 12.99 -18.84
CA ALA A 224 -10.21 12.80 -20.27
C ALA A 224 -10.35 14.18 -20.93
N ALA A 225 -9.54 14.47 -21.93
CA ALA A 225 -9.62 15.69 -22.71
C ALA A 225 -10.02 15.37 -24.15
N VAL A 226 -10.93 16.15 -24.69
CA VAL A 226 -11.35 16.05 -26.12
C VAL A 226 -10.40 16.78 -27.06
N ASP A 227 -9.46 17.55 -26.52
CA ASP A 227 -8.50 18.33 -27.30
C ASP A 227 -7.55 17.40 -28.07
N PRO A 228 -7.44 17.55 -29.41
CA PRO A 228 -6.54 16.76 -30.25
C PRO A 228 -5.07 16.83 -29.81
N VAL A 229 -4.63 17.93 -29.21
CA VAL A 229 -3.25 18.11 -28.70
C VAL A 229 -2.87 17.00 -27.72
N CYS A 230 -3.82 16.52 -26.91
CA CYS A 230 -3.54 15.43 -25.95
C CYS A 230 -3.15 14.12 -26.64
N ARG A 231 -3.62 13.86 -27.86
CA ARG A 231 -3.24 12.66 -28.65
C ARG A 231 -1.82 12.74 -29.18
N TYR A 232 -1.38 13.93 -29.58
CA TYR A 232 -0.02 14.14 -30.08
C TYR A 232 1.02 14.18 -28.95
N ALA A 233 0.59 14.59 -27.76
CA ALA A 233 1.44 14.71 -26.59
C ALA A 233 1.54 13.42 -25.77
N GLN A 234 1.14 12.26 -26.32
CA GLN A 234 1.16 10.99 -25.60
C GLN A 234 2.54 10.70 -24.99
N GLY A 235 2.57 10.42 -23.70
CA GLY A 235 3.80 10.13 -22.96
C GLY A 235 4.63 11.35 -22.57
N VAL A 236 4.27 12.54 -23.06
CA VAL A 236 4.95 13.80 -22.68
C VAL A 236 4.53 14.18 -21.25
N THR A 237 5.52 14.52 -20.46
CA THR A 237 5.32 15.06 -19.11
C THR A 237 5.54 16.57 -19.16
N ILE A 238 4.58 17.34 -18.71
CA ILE A 238 4.63 18.79 -18.68
C ILE A 238 4.27 19.33 -17.31
N GLU A 239 4.83 20.47 -16.96
CA GLU A 239 4.35 21.28 -15.85
C GLU A 239 3.17 22.14 -16.36
N ALA A 240 2.02 22.04 -15.72
CA ALA A 240 0.81 22.72 -16.15
C ALA A 240 0.09 23.41 -15.00
N GLY A 241 -0.45 24.59 -15.29
CA GLY A 241 -1.41 25.24 -14.42
C GLY A 241 -2.80 24.71 -14.69
N LEU A 242 -3.47 24.16 -13.69
CA LEU A 242 -4.82 23.66 -13.77
C LEU A 242 -5.77 24.59 -13.01
N ALA A 243 -6.93 24.88 -13.60
CA ALA A 243 -7.98 25.62 -12.93
C ALA A 243 -9.30 24.83 -13.02
N LEU A 244 -9.88 24.54 -11.86
CA LEU A 244 -11.23 23.96 -11.78
C LEU A 244 -12.26 25.09 -11.77
N TRP A 245 -13.17 25.05 -12.71
CA TRP A 245 -14.28 25.99 -12.81
C TRP A 245 -15.58 25.28 -12.39
N VAL A 246 -16.31 25.91 -11.48
CA VAL A 246 -17.66 25.46 -11.06
C VAL A 246 -18.59 26.65 -11.18
N ASP A 247 -19.70 26.49 -11.90
CA ASP A 247 -20.69 27.54 -12.15
C ASP A 247 -20.07 28.86 -12.67
N GLY A 248 -19.10 28.73 -13.59
CA GLY A 248 -18.45 29.89 -14.21
C GLY A 248 -17.42 30.62 -13.30
N LYS A 249 -17.15 30.10 -12.14
CA LYS A 249 -16.14 30.65 -11.20
C LYS A 249 -15.01 29.67 -10.97
N VAL A 250 -13.79 30.19 -10.80
CA VAL A 250 -12.64 29.37 -10.44
C VAL A 250 -12.79 28.91 -8.99
N ALA A 251 -13.03 27.61 -8.81
CA ALA A 251 -13.13 26.98 -7.49
C ALA A 251 -11.78 26.60 -6.92
N HIS A 252 -10.84 26.18 -7.79
CA HIS A 252 -9.52 25.76 -7.36
C HIS A 252 -8.47 26.01 -8.45
N ARG A 253 -7.23 26.32 -8.06
CA ARG A 253 -6.08 26.40 -8.96
C ARG A 253 -4.91 25.63 -8.36
N VAL A 254 -4.22 24.87 -9.21
CA VAL A 254 -3.03 24.12 -8.83
C VAL A 254 -2.02 24.17 -9.99
N ARG A 255 -0.73 24.10 -9.65
CA ARG A 255 0.35 23.88 -10.61
C ARG A 255 0.92 22.51 -10.33
N GLU A 256 0.86 21.63 -11.31
CA GLU A 256 1.22 20.23 -11.17
C GLU A 256 1.95 19.71 -12.40
N ILE A 257 2.65 18.60 -12.22
CA ILE A 257 3.26 17.86 -13.31
C ILE A 257 2.25 16.82 -13.79
N GLY A 258 1.78 16.99 -15.03
CA GLY A 258 0.87 16.07 -15.69
C GLY A 258 1.58 15.26 -16.77
N ARG A 259 1.13 14.02 -17.00
CA ARG A 259 1.55 13.18 -18.12
C ARG A 259 0.35 12.83 -18.98
N ALA A 260 0.47 13.07 -20.29
CA ALA A 260 -0.54 12.66 -21.25
C ALA A 260 -0.52 11.13 -21.42
N HIS A 261 -1.70 10.52 -21.27
CA HIS A 261 -1.95 9.11 -21.54
C HIS A 261 -3.05 8.99 -22.58
N VAL A 262 -3.00 7.96 -23.41
CA VAL A 262 -4.09 7.58 -24.34
C VAL A 262 -4.59 6.20 -23.94
#